data_8d06eaf163ad9cd1ae91f310e2751f65
#
_entry.id   8d06eaf163ad9cd1ae91f310e2751f65
#
_cell.length_a   1.000
_cell.length_b   1.000
_cell.length_c   1.000
_cell.angle_alpha   90.00
_cell.angle_beta   90.00
_cell.angle_gamma   90.00
#
_symmetry.space_group_name_H-M   'P 1'
#
loop_
_entity.id
_entity.type
_entity.pdbx_description
1 polymer ?
#
loop_
_entity_poly.entity_id
_entity_poly.type
_entity_poly.pdbx_seq_one_letter_code
_entity_poly.pdbx_strand_id
1 'polypeptide(L)'
;MFQLPDLPYAYDALEPTVSVKTMRVHHDKHHKAYVDTLNKLLTEANAPVRPLEQVIGEARGKEQKLFNNAGQAWNHAFFWESMTPKPAKPLGQFASAIDEAFGGLAQFKEKFVAEGVGHFGSGWVWLALEGGKLKLVTTHDGETLAGRDGPTPILLCDLWEHAYYLDYKNERKGFLEHWFDEAANWAFAAQQFAAAMGDGESYRFPPPDGLTRDQLGQTSARQDDRQDRSRPAESGGAVPVHH
;
A
#
# COMPACT_ATOMS: atom_id res chain seq x y z
N MET A 1 -20.12 5.83 -4.23
CA MET A 1 -18.97 6.76 -4.32
C MET A 1 -17.98 6.41 -3.24
N PHE A 2 -16.68 6.60 -3.47
CA PHE A 2 -15.67 6.44 -2.43
C PHE A 2 -15.72 7.62 -1.46
N GLN A 3 -15.54 7.34 -0.18
CA GLN A 3 -15.44 8.36 0.86
C GLN A 3 -13.96 8.58 1.20
N LEU A 4 -13.59 9.81 1.61
CA LEU A 4 -12.29 10.06 2.20
C LEU A 4 -12.23 9.33 3.54
N PRO A 5 -11.32 8.36 3.73
CA PRO A 5 -11.20 7.67 5.02
C PRO A 5 -10.76 8.64 6.12
N ASP A 6 -11.35 8.49 7.31
CA ASP A 6 -10.89 9.20 8.49
C ASP A 6 -9.47 8.77 8.88
N LEU A 7 -8.71 9.66 9.53
CA LEU A 7 -7.44 9.29 10.14
C LEU A 7 -7.68 8.34 11.32
N PRO A 8 -6.85 7.28 11.51
CA PRO A 8 -6.99 6.38 12.67
C PRO A 8 -6.54 7.01 14.01
N TYR A 9 -6.13 8.27 14.01
CA TYR A 9 -5.66 9.04 15.16
C TYR A 9 -6.00 10.54 14.98
N ALA A 10 -5.87 11.33 16.04
CA ALA A 10 -6.06 12.78 15.99
C ALA A 10 -4.97 13.45 15.14
N TYR A 11 -5.29 14.63 14.57
CA TYR A 11 -4.35 15.37 13.71
C TYR A 11 -3.03 15.75 14.37
N ASP A 12 -3.01 15.91 15.69
CA ASP A 12 -1.83 16.25 16.51
C ASP A 12 -1.12 15.03 17.09
N ALA A 13 -1.64 13.82 16.87
CA ALA A 13 -1.15 12.62 17.55
C ALA A 13 0.28 12.22 17.13
N LEU A 14 0.73 12.64 15.95
CA LEU A 14 2.07 12.32 15.42
C LEU A 14 3.10 13.41 15.69
N GLU A 15 2.74 14.47 16.41
CA GLU A 15 3.72 15.49 16.78
C GLU A 15 4.75 14.95 17.78
N PRO A 16 6.01 15.41 17.69
CA PRO A 16 6.54 16.41 16.76
C PRO A 16 6.99 15.89 15.40
N THR A 17 6.87 14.57 15.14
CA THR A 17 7.38 13.93 13.90
C THR A 17 6.67 14.44 12.66
N VAL A 18 5.35 14.59 12.72
CA VAL A 18 4.53 15.22 11.67
C VAL A 18 3.58 16.21 12.33
N SER A 19 3.66 17.49 11.95
CA SER A 19 2.85 18.54 12.55
C SER A 19 1.37 18.45 12.16
N VAL A 20 0.49 18.98 13.03
CA VAL A 20 -0.93 19.21 12.75
C VAL A 20 -1.13 19.91 11.40
N LYS A 21 -0.28 20.90 11.10
CA LYS A 21 -0.36 21.68 9.85
C LYS A 21 -0.13 20.79 8.64
N THR A 22 0.90 19.95 8.68
CA THR A 22 1.19 18.96 7.64
C THR A 22 0.04 17.97 7.50
N MET A 23 -0.44 17.39 8.60
CA MET A 23 -1.52 16.41 8.59
C MET A 23 -2.82 16.95 7.98
N ARG A 24 -3.22 18.19 8.33
CA ARG A 24 -4.42 18.83 7.76
C ARG A 24 -4.30 19.11 6.28
N VAL A 25 -3.17 19.61 5.81
CA VAL A 25 -2.95 19.85 4.38
C VAL A 25 -2.89 18.52 3.63
N HIS A 26 -2.19 17.54 4.17
CA HIS A 26 -1.97 16.25 3.53
C HIS A 26 -3.26 15.44 3.42
N HIS A 27 -4.05 15.36 4.49
CA HIS A 27 -5.32 14.64 4.50
C HIS A 27 -6.47 15.44 3.86
N ASP A 28 -6.75 16.67 4.35
CA ASP A 28 -7.96 17.41 3.99
C ASP A 28 -7.86 18.09 2.62
N LYS A 29 -6.65 18.22 2.04
CA LYS A 29 -6.41 18.80 0.73
C LYS A 29 -5.89 17.78 -0.27
N HIS A 30 -4.70 17.20 -0.07
CA HIS A 30 -4.10 16.29 -1.04
C HIS A 30 -4.89 14.98 -1.17
N HIS A 31 -5.06 14.23 -0.09
CA HIS A 31 -5.81 12.97 -0.13
C HIS A 31 -7.25 13.18 -0.60
N LYS A 32 -7.92 14.20 -0.03
CA LYS A 32 -9.28 14.55 -0.46
C LYS A 32 -9.38 14.83 -1.96
N ALA A 33 -8.45 15.58 -2.53
CA ALA A 33 -8.46 15.92 -3.95
C ALA A 33 -8.32 14.69 -4.85
N TYR A 34 -7.53 13.69 -4.45
CA TYR A 34 -7.45 12.41 -5.18
C TYR A 34 -8.76 11.63 -5.13
N VAL A 35 -9.41 11.55 -3.96
CA VAL A 35 -10.71 10.88 -3.82
C VAL A 35 -11.81 11.62 -4.60
N ASP A 36 -11.86 12.94 -4.53
CA ASP A 36 -12.83 13.75 -5.27
C ASP A 36 -12.66 13.57 -6.79
N THR A 37 -11.42 13.61 -7.28
CA THR A 37 -11.11 13.44 -8.71
C THR A 37 -11.41 12.01 -9.18
N LEU A 38 -11.08 10.99 -8.39
CA LEU A 38 -11.44 9.59 -8.64
C LEU A 38 -12.95 9.46 -8.83
N ASN A 39 -13.74 9.96 -7.88
CA ASN A 39 -15.20 9.93 -7.93
C ASN A 39 -15.76 10.64 -9.16
N LYS A 40 -15.20 11.80 -9.50
CA LYS A 40 -15.59 12.56 -10.70
C LYS A 40 -15.36 11.73 -11.98
N LEU A 41 -14.18 11.15 -12.13
CA LEU A 41 -13.82 10.33 -13.30
C LEU A 41 -14.73 9.10 -13.44
N LEU A 42 -15.02 8.40 -12.34
CA LEU A 42 -15.91 7.24 -12.34
C LEU A 42 -17.35 7.63 -12.68
N THR A 43 -17.82 8.77 -12.23
CA THR A 43 -19.16 9.30 -12.53
C THR A 43 -19.27 9.68 -14.01
N GLU A 44 -18.30 10.43 -14.54
CA GLU A 44 -18.27 10.83 -15.96
C GLU A 44 -18.23 9.62 -16.90
N ALA A 45 -17.54 8.55 -16.49
CA ALA A 45 -17.48 7.28 -17.23
C ALA A 45 -18.71 6.39 -17.03
N ASN A 46 -19.69 6.80 -16.18
CA ASN A 46 -20.80 5.94 -15.75
C ASN A 46 -20.34 4.54 -15.32
N ALA A 47 -19.21 4.49 -14.59
CA ALA A 47 -18.55 3.25 -14.21
C ALA A 47 -19.33 2.46 -13.14
N PRO A 48 -19.35 1.13 -13.21
CA PRO A 48 -20.00 0.31 -12.20
C PRO A 48 -19.30 0.44 -10.85
N VAL A 49 -20.07 0.26 -9.76
CA VAL A 49 -19.55 0.28 -8.39
C VAL A 49 -18.70 -0.99 -8.15
N ARG A 50 -17.46 -0.81 -7.71
CA ARG A 50 -16.51 -1.91 -7.45
C ARG A 50 -15.42 -1.48 -6.46
N PRO A 51 -14.66 -2.43 -5.84
CA PRO A 51 -13.54 -2.11 -4.95
C PRO A 51 -12.48 -1.24 -5.63
N LEU A 52 -11.80 -0.40 -4.85
CA LEU A 52 -10.77 0.50 -5.38
C LEU A 52 -9.59 -0.26 -5.99
N GLU A 53 -9.20 -1.38 -5.39
CA GLU A 53 -8.13 -2.24 -5.91
C GLU A 53 -8.44 -2.77 -7.31
N GLN A 54 -9.72 -3.07 -7.58
CA GLN A 54 -10.15 -3.48 -8.92
C GLN A 54 -10.12 -2.30 -9.90
N VAL A 55 -10.56 -1.10 -9.49
CA VAL A 55 -10.45 0.12 -10.31
C VAL A 55 -8.99 0.38 -10.71
N ILE A 56 -8.06 0.27 -9.74
CA ILE A 56 -6.63 0.43 -9.98
C ILE A 56 -6.12 -0.59 -11.01
N GLY A 57 -6.44 -1.88 -10.81
CA GLY A 57 -5.99 -2.94 -11.70
C GLY A 57 -6.50 -2.78 -13.14
N GLU A 58 -7.77 -2.40 -13.31
CA GLU A 58 -8.38 -2.18 -14.61
C GLU A 58 -7.86 -0.93 -15.34
N ALA A 59 -7.56 0.14 -14.60
CA ALA A 59 -7.06 1.40 -15.15
C ALA A 59 -5.56 1.36 -15.49
N ARG A 60 -4.81 0.44 -14.87
CA ARG A 60 -3.36 0.31 -15.05
C ARG A 60 -2.98 0.11 -16.51
N GLY A 61 -2.11 1.00 -17.03
CA GLY A 61 -1.65 0.98 -18.42
C GLY A 61 -2.70 1.32 -19.49
N LYS A 62 -3.91 1.72 -19.08
CA LYS A 62 -5.02 2.06 -19.99
C LYS A 62 -5.52 3.48 -19.78
N GLU A 63 -5.86 3.85 -18.55
CA GLU A 63 -6.46 5.13 -18.17
C GLU A 63 -5.60 5.84 -17.13
N GLN A 64 -4.50 6.46 -17.57
CA GLN A 64 -3.47 7.01 -16.69
C GLN A 64 -4.01 7.99 -15.65
N LYS A 65 -4.96 8.86 -16.02
CA LYS A 65 -5.54 9.83 -15.09
C LYS A 65 -6.36 9.14 -13.99
N LEU A 66 -7.16 8.15 -14.35
CA LEU A 66 -7.93 7.35 -13.39
C LEU A 66 -6.98 6.55 -12.50
N PHE A 67 -6.00 5.87 -13.09
CA PHE A 67 -4.98 5.11 -12.37
C PHE A 67 -4.24 5.96 -11.34
N ASN A 68 -3.75 7.14 -11.72
CA ASN A 68 -3.01 8.02 -10.81
C ASN A 68 -3.87 8.44 -9.61
N ASN A 69 -5.12 8.86 -9.83
CA ASN A 69 -5.98 9.30 -8.72
C ASN A 69 -6.45 8.14 -7.85
N ALA A 70 -6.76 6.98 -8.43
CA ALA A 70 -7.11 5.77 -7.70
C ALA A 70 -5.92 5.24 -6.87
N GLY A 71 -4.74 5.18 -7.46
CA GLY A 71 -3.50 4.79 -6.80
C GLY A 71 -3.15 5.72 -5.64
N GLN A 72 -3.22 7.04 -5.86
CA GLN A 72 -2.96 8.03 -4.81
C GLN A 72 -4.01 7.99 -3.68
N ALA A 73 -5.29 7.78 -4.00
CA ALA A 73 -6.31 7.60 -2.97
C ALA A 73 -5.99 6.37 -2.09
N TRP A 74 -5.59 5.27 -2.68
CA TRP A 74 -5.22 4.05 -1.97
C TRP A 74 -3.92 4.21 -1.18
N ASN A 75 -2.87 4.77 -1.80
CA ASN A 75 -1.57 4.96 -1.17
C ASN A 75 -1.68 5.82 0.10
N HIS A 76 -2.41 6.93 0.04
CA HIS A 76 -2.60 7.81 1.19
C HIS A 76 -3.38 7.11 2.32
N ALA A 77 -4.44 6.37 1.99
CA ALA A 77 -5.19 5.64 2.99
C ALA A 77 -4.34 4.56 3.69
N PHE A 78 -3.54 3.82 2.94
CA PHE A 78 -2.58 2.84 3.48
C PHE A 78 -1.46 3.51 4.27
N PHE A 79 -1.02 4.70 3.87
CA PHE A 79 -0.02 5.49 4.58
C PHE A 79 -0.50 5.94 5.96
N TRP A 80 -1.78 6.32 6.09
CA TRP A 80 -2.34 6.66 7.41
C TRP A 80 -2.29 5.47 8.37
N GLU A 81 -2.62 4.28 7.91
CA GLU A 81 -2.50 3.04 8.70
C GLU A 81 -1.05 2.63 8.96
N SER A 82 -0.13 3.02 8.08
CA SER A 82 1.32 2.78 8.24
C SER A 82 1.95 3.64 9.33
N MET A 83 1.20 4.55 9.96
CA MET A 83 1.66 5.41 11.05
C MET A 83 0.87 5.19 12.33
N THR A 84 1.50 5.43 13.47
CA THR A 84 0.89 5.35 14.79
C THR A 84 1.56 6.32 15.76
N PRO A 85 0.81 6.94 16.69
CA PRO A 85 1.40 7.74 17.76
C PRO A 85 2.11 6.91 18.84
N LYS A 86 2.01 5.58 18.77
CA LYS A 86 2.60 4.66 19.76
C LYS A 86 3.33 3.52 19.05
N PRO A 87 4.45 3.81 18.36
CA PRO A 87 5.20 2.77 17.68
C PRO A 87 5.74 1.75 18.71
N ALA A 88 5.60 0.47 18.38
CA ALA A 88 6.19 -0.63 19.11
C ALA A 88 7.21 -1.33 18.20
N LYS A 89 8.22 -1.99 18.77
CA LYS A 89 9.19 -2.74 17.95
C LYS A 89 8.51 -3.94 17.28
N PRO A 90 8.97 -4.33 16.08
CA PRO A 90 8.54 -5.58 15.45
C PRO A 90 8.80 -6.78 16.38
N LEU A 91 7.89 -7.75 16.39
CA LEU A 91 7.97 -8.95 17.22
C LEU A 91 7.66 -10.22 16.42
N GLY A 92 8.01 -11.39 16.97
CA GLY A 92 7.63 -12.71 16.44
C GLY A 92 8.16 -12.97 15.03
N GLN A 93 7.36 -13.61 14.20
CA GLN A 93 7.74 -14.00 12.84
C GLN A 93 8.11 -12.80 11.97
N PHE A 94 7.45 -11.66 12.15
CA PHE A 94 7.76 -10.46 11.39
C PHE A 94 9.14 -9.90 11.73
N ALA A 95 9.53 -9.90 13.03
CA ALA A 95 10.88 -9.53 13.43
C ALA A 95 11.93 -10.46 12.83
N SER A 96 11.68 -11.78 12.87
CA SER A 96 12.57 -12.78 12.26
C SER A 96 12.71 -12.59 10.74
N ALA A 97 11.63 -12.24 10.05
CA ALA A 97 11.67 -11.94 8.62
C ALA A 97 12.48 -10.67 8.30
N ILE A 98 12.41 -9.65 9.18
CA ILE A 98 13.26 -8.44 9.07
C ILE A 98 14.74 -8.81 9.27
N ASP A 99 15.05 -9.63 10.27
CA ASP A 99 16.43 -10.09 10.53
C ASP A 99 16.98 -10.88 9.33
N GLU A 100 16.19 -11.79 8.77
CA GLU A 100 16.58 -12.58 7.60
C GLU A 100 16.82 -11.69 6.35
N ALA A 101 15.91 -10.74 6.09
CA ALA A 101 15.95 -9.95 4.86
C ALA A 101 17.00 -8.81 4.92
N PHE A 102 17.20 -8.23 6.09
CA PHE A 102 17.97 -7.00 6.22
C PHE A 102 19.16 -7.09 7.17
N GLY A 103 19.22 -8.10 8.06
CA GLY A 103 20.27 -8.25 9.07
C GLY A 103 19.92 -7.58 10.40
N GLY A 104 18.66 -7.21 10.62
CA GLY A 104 18.14 -6.59 11.82
C GLY A 104 17.45 -5.25 11.59
N LEU A 105 16.78 -4.76 12.64
CA LEU A 105 15.97 -3.53 12.54
C LEU A 105 16.82 -2.28 12.23
N ALA A 106 18.04 -2.19 12.77
CA ALA A 106 18.94 -1.08 12.51
C ALA A 106 19.40 -1.04 11.05
N GLN A 107 19.81 -2.19 10.50
CA GLN A 107 20.18 -2.32 9.09
C GLN A 107 18.99 -2.11 8.15
N PHE A 108 17.81 -2.55 8.58
CA PHE A 108 16.58 -2.27 7.84
C PHE A 108 16.32 -0.76 7.78
N LYS A 109 16.42 -0.03 8.90
CA LYS A 109 16.30 1.43 8.93
C LYS A 109 17.28 2.10 7.96
N GLU A 110 18.56 1.74 8.01
CA GLU A 110 19.59 2.29 7.13
C GLU A 110 19.22 2.10 5.65
N LYS A 111 18.81 0.90 5.27
CA LYS A 111 18.39 0.58 3.89
C LYS A 111 17.11 1.32 3.49
N PHE A 112 16.11 1.38 4.37
CA PHE A 112 14.85 2.08 4.14
C PHE A 112 15.08 3.57 3.88
N VAL A 113 15.88 4.21 4.73
CA VAL A 113 16.24 5.63 4.57
C VAL A 113 17.04 5.84 3.28
N ALA A 114 18.01 4.96 2.99
CA ALA A 114 18.82 5.07 1.77
C ALA A 114 17.96 4.94 0.50
N GLU A 115 17.01 3.99 0.45
CA GLU A 115 16.08 3.84 -0.67
C GLU A 115 15.17 5.08 -0.84
N GLY A 116 14.61 5.59 0.26
CA GLY A 116 13.76 6.78 0.20
C GLY A 116 14.51 8.05 -0.20
N VAL A 117 15.75 8.23 0.25
CA VAL A 117 16.62 9.36 -0.15
C VAL A 117 17.07 9.22 -1.60
N GLY A 118 17.43 7.99 -2.02
CA GLY A 118 17.88 7.69 -3.37
C GLY A 118 16.78 7.79 -4.44
N HIS A 119 15.52 7.75 -4.03
CA HIS A 119 14.40 7.91 -4.96
C HIS A 119 14.36 9.32 -5.53
N PHE A 120 14.47 9.43 -6.85
CA PHE A 120 14.47 10.73 -7.54
C PHE A 120 13.04 11.25 -7.73
N GLY A 121 12.76 12.44 -7.20
CA GLY A 121 11.46 13.10 -7.34
C GLY A 121 10.41 12.62 -6.34
N SER A 122 9.14 12.74 -6.73
CA SER A 122 7.99 12.32 -5.95
C SER A 122 7.73 10.82 -6.09
N GLY A 123 7.27 10.21 -5.03
CA GLY A 123 6.98 8.77 -5.02
C GLY A 123 6.76 8.23 -3.63
N TRP A 124 7.00 6.94 -3.47
CA TRP A 124 6.71 6.17 -2.28
C TRP A 124 7.79 5.13 -2.02
N VAL A 125 8.14 4.90 -0.76
CA VAL A 125 8.99 3.77 -0.35
C VAL A 125 8.16 2.75 0.40
N TRP A 126 8.29 1.50 -0.01
CA TRP A 126 7.51 0.36 0.47
C TRP A 126 8.40 -0.68 1.13
N LEU A 127 7.95 -1.20 2.28
CA LEU A 127 8.27 -2.56 2.65
C LEU A 127 7.23 -3.47 2.00
N ALA A 128 7.67 -4.48 1.27
CA ALA A 128 6.79 -5.39 0.55
C ALA A 128 7.23 -6.85 0.74
N LEU A 129 6.31 -7.79 0.59
CA LEU A 129 6.58 -9.22 0.55
C LEU A 129 6.49 -9.72 -0.90
N GLU A 130 7.52 -10.40 -1.39
CA GLU A 130 7.53 -11.05 -2.68
C GLU A 130 8.28 -12.38 -2.62
N GLY A 131 7.67 -13.44 -3.12
CA GLY A 131 8.26 -14.79 -3.05
C GLY A 131 8.57 -15.25 -1.62
N GLY A 132 7.77 -14.84 -0.64
CA GLY A 132 7.96 -15.17 0.78
C GLY A 132 9.06 -14.37 1.48
N LYS A 133 9.65 -13.37 0.84
CA LYS A 133 10.75 -12.56 1.41
C LYS A 133 10.38 -11.07 1.43
N LEU A 134 10.77 -10.41 2.53
CA LEU A 134 10.66 -8.96 2.64
C LEU A 134 11.69 -8.27 1.75
N LYS A 135 11.26 -7.21 1.09
CA LYS A 135 12.12 -6.35 0.29
C LYS A 135 11.66 -4.89 0.34
N LEU A 136 12.58 -3.99 0.03
CA LEU A 136 12.26 -2.58 -0.21
C LEU A 136 12.01 -2.36 -1.69
N VAL A 137 11.00 -1.54 -1.97
CA VAL A 137 10.61 -1.13 -3.33
C VAL A 137 10.30 0.36 -3.29
N THR A 138 10.67 1.10 -4.34
CA THR A 138 10.18 2.46 -4.55
C THR A 138 9.30 2.54 -5.79
N THR A 139 8.32 3.43 -5.76
CA THR A 139 7.43 3.71 -6.90
C THR A 139 7.35 5.20 -7.16
N HIS A 140 7.23 5.60 -8.43
CA HIS A 140 7.14 7.01 -8.83
C HIS A 140 5.71 7.54 -8.74
N ASP A 141 5.57 8.81 -8.40
CA ASP A 141 4.33 9.59 -8.49
C ASP A 141 3.11 8.86 -7.86
N GLY A 142 2.11 8.54 -8.68
CA GLY A 142 0.89 7.83 -8.27
C GLY A 142 0.94 6.31 -8.45
N GLU A 143 2.11 5.74 -8.79
CA GLU A 143 2.25 4.28 -8.90
C GLU A 143 2.02 3.60 -7.55
N THR A 144 1.40 2.42 -7.58
CA THR A 144 0.99 1.68 -6.39
C THR A 144 1.25 0.19 -6.51
N LEU A 145 1.45 -0.48 -5.39
CA LEU A 145 1.50 -1.94 -5.31
C LEU A 145 0.10 -2.57 -5.23
N ALA A 146 -0.94 -1.78 -4.99
CA ALA A 146 -2.32 -2.27 -4.97
C ALA A 146 -2.84 -2.65 -6.35
N GLY A 147 -3.83 -3.56 -6.38
CA GLY A 147 -4.57 -3.92 -7.61
C GLY A 147 -3.71 -4.58 -8.69
N ARG A 148 -2.63 -5.27 -8.32
CA ARG A 148 -1.79 -6.03 -9.25
C ARG A 148 -1.21 -7.28 -8.61
N ASP A 149 -0.80 -8.22 -9.45
CA ASP A 149 0.07 -9.32 -9.02
C ASP A 149 1.49 -8.80 -8.77
N GLY A 150 2.22 -9.47 -7.88
CA GLY A 150 3.60 -9.14 -7.55
C GLY A 150 3.79 -8.82 -6.07
N PRO A 151 4.66 -7.83 -5.72
CA PRO A 151 4.96 -7.53 -4.33
C PRO A 151 3.71 -7.09 -3.56
N THR A 152 3.46 -7.73 -2.42
CA THR A 152 2.36 -7.39 -1.50
C THR A 152 2.81 -6.28 -0.56
N PRO A 153 2.06 -5.16 -0.44
CA PRO A 153 2.42 -4.04 0.45
C PRO A 153 2.33 -4.45 1.92
N ILE A 154 3.35 -4.12 2.70
CA ILE A 154 3.45 -4.37 4.15
C ILE A 154 3.46 -3.06 4.94
N LEU A 155 4.21 -2.08 4.48
CA LEU A 155 4.33 -0.74 5.08
C LEU A 155 4.70 0.26 4.00
N LEU A 156 4.32 1.53 4.20
CA LEU A 156 4.49 2.59 3.19
C LEU A 156 4.90 3.90 3.84
N CYS A 157 5.84 4.62 3.22
CA CYS A 157 6.10 6.01 3.54
C CYS A 157 6.06 6.88 2.28
N ASP A 158 5.47 8.05 2.42
CA ASP A 158 5.33 9.06 1.37
C ASP A 158 6.63 9.84 1.16
N LEU A 159 7.10 9.92 -0.09
CA LEU A 159 8.29 10.67 -0.50
C LEU A 159 7.96 11.97 -1.25
N TRP A 160 6.69 12.26 -1.46
CA TRP A 160 6.26 13.55 -1.97
C TRP A 160 6.64 14.67 -1.00
N GLU A 161 7.09 15.80 -1.48
CA GLU A 161 7.47 16.94 -0.63
C GLU A 161 6.33 17.43 0.25
N HIS A 162 5.08 17.31 -0.20
CA HIS A 162 3.91 17.68 0.62
C HIS A 162 3.80 16.90 1.94
N ALA A 163 4.42 15.72 2.04
CA ALA A 163 4.40 14.91 3.25
C ALA A 163 5.32 15.46 4.35
N TYR A 164 6.37 16.21 4.01
CA TYR A 164 7.40 16.60 4.97
C TYR A 164 7.91 18.05 4.84
N TYR A 165 7.65 18.75 3.73
CA TYR A 165 8.31 20.04 3.47
C TYR A 165 8.01 21.12 4.48
N LEU A 166 6.79 21.17 5.05
CA LEU A 166 6.43 22.15 6.06
C LEU A 166 7.22 21.99 7.36
N ASP A 167 7.61 20.76 7.70
CA ASP A 167 8.28 20.42 8.95
C ASP A 167 9.81 20.28 8.77
N TYR A 168 10.24 19.70 7.67
CA TYR A 168 11.65 19.32 7.41
C TYR A 168 12.29 20.09 6.25
N LYS A 169 11.55 20.92 5.51
CA LYS A 169 12.03 21.56 4.28
C LYS A 169 12.54 20.50 3.29
N ASN A 170 13.76 20.67 2.79
CA ASN A 170 14.41 19.74 1.87
C ASN A 170 15.04 18.50 2.57
N GLU A 171 14.93 18.39 3.88
CA GLU A 171 15.60 17.34 4.67
C GLU A 171 14.81 16.03 4.66
N ARG A 172 14.64 15.41 3.45
CA ARG A 172 13.95 14.13 3.30
C ARG A 172 14.56 13.03 4.17
N LYS A 173 15.89 13.02 4.31
CA LYS A 173 16.59 12.06 5.17
C LYS A 173 16.12 12.19 6.63
N GLY A 174 16.13 13.38 7.18
CA GLY A 174 15.68 13.64 8.56
C GLY A 174 14.22 13.24 8.78
N PHE A 175 13.34 13.53 7.81
CA PHE A 175 11.96 13.07 7.86
C PHE A 175 11.86 11.55 7.92
N LEU A 176 12.55 10.82 7.04
CA LEU A 176 12.51 9.36 6.99
C LEU A 176 13.07 8.71 8.26
N GLU A 177 14.14 9.26 8.83
CA GLU A 177 14.74 8.79 10.08
C GLU A 177 13.77 8.92 11.27
N HIS A 178 13.14 10.10 11.44
CA HIS A 178 12.15 10.33 12.50
C HIS A 178 10.86 9.52 12.25
N TRP A 179 10.39 9.48 11.01
CA TRP A 179 9.22 8.68 10.65
C TRP A 179 9.40 7.20 11.02
N PHE A 180 10.55 6.62 10.69
CA PHE A 180 10.85 5.22 10.97
C PHE A 180 10.89 4.92 12.47
N ASP A 181 11.49 5.80 13.26
CA ASP A 181 11.68 5.59 14.70
C ASP A 181 10.40 5.90 15.51
N GLU A 182 9.65 6.93 15.11
CA GLU A 182 8.65 7.55 15.98
C GLU A 182 7.22 7.52 15.43
N ALA A 183 7.03 7.13 14.17
CA ALA A 183 5.70 7.08 13.57
C ALA A 183 5.36 5.74 12.92
N ALA A 184 6.34 4.93 12.49
CA ALA A 184 6.07 3.68 11.77
C ALA A 184 5.25 2.69 12.60
N ASN A 185 4.14 2.22 12.02
CA ASN A 185 3.21 1.30 12.67
C ASN A 185 3.61 -0.17 12.43
N TRP A 186 4.54 -0.65 13.23
CA TRP A 186 5.03 -2.03 13.15
C TRP A 186 3.96 -3.08 13.47
N ALA A 187 2.95 -2.74 14.27
CA ALA A 187 1.83 -3.64 14.53
C ALA A 187 0.97 -3.83 13.27
N PHE A 188 0.67 -2.75 12.55
CA PHE A 188 -0.01 -2.83 11.26
C PHE A 188 0.85 -3.59 10.23
N ALA A 189 2.14 -3.29 10.14
CA ALA A 189 3.05 -4.01 9.26
C ALA A 189 3.07 -5.52 9.55
N ALA A 190 3.08 -5.92 10.82
CA ALA A 190 3.01 -7.33 11.22
C ALA A 190 1.70 -7.99 10.80
N GLN A 191 0.57 -7.28 10.90
CA GLN A 191 -0.73 -7.77 10.41
C GLN A 191 -0.72 -7.96 8.89
N GLN A 192 -0.19 -6.99 8.13
CA GLN A 192 -0.08 -7.11 6.68
C GLN A 192 0.86 -8.25 6.26
N PHE A 193 1.97 -8.43 7.00
CA PHE A 193 2.87 -9.56 6.78
C PHE A 193 2.19 -10.91 7.04
N ALA A 194 1.46 -11.06 8.14
CA ALA A 194 0.71 -12.27 8.45
C ALA A 194 -0.34 -12.56 7.36
N ALA A 195 -1.11 -11.55 6.95
CA ALA A 195 -2.09 -11.67 5.87
C ALA A 195 -1.45 -12.09 4.53
N ALA A 196 -0.30 -11.53 4.19
CA ALA A 196 0.47 -11.91 2.99
C ALA A 196 1.04 -13.33 3.05
N MET A 197 1.23 -13.87 4.27
CA MET A 197 1.62 -15.27 4.51
C MET A 197 0.41 -16.22 4.62
N GLY A 198 -0.81 -15.73 4.42
CA GLY A 198 -2.05 -16.51 4.45
C GLY A 198 -2.76 -16.55 5.81
N ASP A 199 -2.35 -15.73 6.76
CA ASP A 199 -2.95 -15.63 8.10
C ASP A 199 -3.57 -14.24 8.31
N GLY A 200 -4.88 -14.13 8.14
CA GLY A 200 -5.64 -12.91 8.29
C GLY A 200 -6.04 -12.23 6.98
N GLU A 201 -6.50 -11.00 7.09
CA GLU A 201 -6.96 -10.19 5.95
C GLU A 201 -5.99 -9.04 5.64
N SER A 202 -5.61 -8.91 4.38
CA SER A 202 -4.85 -7.76 3.90
C SER A 202 -5.69 -6.49 3.93
N TYR A 203 -5.04 -5.35 4.10
CA TYR A 203 -5.69 -4.06 4.00
C TYR A 203 -6.44 -3.92 2.68
N ARG A 204 -7.64 -3.35 2.76
CA ARG A 204 -8.46 -2.93 1.63
C ARG A 204 -8.95 -1.51 1.87
N PHE A 205 -8.99 -0.73 0.80
CA PHE A 205 -9.63 0.59 0.85
C PHE A 205 -11.10 0.42 1.27
N PRO A 206 -11.66 1.32 2.11
CA PRO A 206 -13.07 1.24 2.49
C PRO A 206 -13.99 1.15 1.27
N PRO A 207 -14.99 0.26 1.30
CA PRO A 207 -15.87 0.05 0.15
C PRO A 207 -16.63 1.33 -0.21
N PRO A 208 -16.88 1.57 -1.51
CA PRO A 208 -17.73 2.67 -1.93
C PRO A 208 -19.18 2.44 -1.50
N ASP A 209 -19.97 3.52 -1.40
CA ASP A 209 -21.40 3.43 -1.12
C ASP A 209 -22.07 2.42 -2.07
N GLY A 210 -22.92 1.56 -1.51
CA GLY A 210 -23.64 0.52 -2.26
C GLY A 210 -22.93 -0.83 -2.38
N LEU A 211 -21.70 -0.99 -1.84
CA LEU A 211 -21.06 -2.28 -1.64
C LEU A 211 -20.97 -2.63 -0.16
N THR A 212 -21.34 -3.85 0.18
CA THR A 212 -21.14 -4.42 1.51
C THR A 212 -19.81 -5.16 1.59
N ARG A 213 -19.27 -5.36 2.83
CA ARG A 213 -18.04 -6.15 3.04
C ARG A 213 -18.16 -7.57 2.49
N ASP A 214 -19.31 -8.20 2.59
CA ASP A 214 -19.56 -9.57 2.09
C ASP A 214 -19.44 -9.65 0.56
N GLN A 215 -19.83 -8.59 -0.16
CA GLN A 215 -19.68 -8.49 -1.62
C GLN A 215 -18.22 -8.32 -2.05
N LEU A 216 -17.37 -7.74 -1.20
CA LEU A 216 -15.92 -7.63 -1.43
C LEU A 216 -15.23 -9.01 -1.42
N GLY A 217 -15.64 -9.93 -0.54
CA GLY A 217 -15.12 -11.29 -0.46
C GLY A 217 -15.49 -12.16 -1.69
N GLN A 218 -16.69 -11.98 -2.23
CA GLN A 218 -17.17 -12.75 -3.38
C GLN A 218 -16.50 -12.37 -4.71
N THR A 219 -16.03 -11.12 -4.86
CA THR A 219 -15.27 -10.70 -6.04
C THR A 219 -13.87 -11.30 -6.07
N SER A 220 -13.23 -11.50 -4.91
CA SER A 220 -11.93 -12.17 -4.79
C SER A 220 -12.00 -13.65 -5.15
N ALA A 221 -13.01 -14.37 -4.65
CA ALA A 221 -13.20 -15.80 -4.92
C ALA A 221 -13.50 -16.10 -6.41
N ARG A 222 -14.17 -15.18 -7.13
CA ARG A 222 -14.43 -15.33 -8.56
C ARG A 222 -13.22 -15.08 -9.45
N GLN A 223 -12.21 -14.37 -8.98
CA GLN A 223 -10.96 -14.17 -9.69
C GLN A 223 -10.07 -15.43 -9.59
N ASP A 224 -10.00 -16.06 -8.43
CA ASP A 224 -9.26 -17.31 -8.24
C ASP A 224 -9.82 -18.44 -9.08
N ASP A 225 -11.16 -18.55 -9.19
CA ASP A 225 -11.84 -19.57 -10.00
C ASP A 225 -11.61 -19.38 -11.52
N ARG A 226 -11.33 -18.16 -11.99
CA ARG A 226 -11.01 -17.90 -13.39
C ARG A 226 -9.55 -18.21 -13.74
N GLN A 227 -8.62 -18.04 -12.78
CA GLN A 227 -7.20 -18.38 -12.97
C GLN A 227 -6.99 -19.89 -13.00
N ASP A 228 -7.74 -20.66 -12.17
CA ASP A 228 -7.63 -22.12 -12.17
C ASP A 228 -8.18 -22.77 -13.47
N ARG A 229 -9.17 -22.16 -14.12
CA ARG A 229 -9.72 -22.63 -15.40
C ARG A 229 -8.87 -22.30 -16.63
N SER A 230 -7.83 -21.50 -16.51
CA SER A 230 -6.91 -21.12 -17.59
C SER A 230 -5.65 -21.98 -17.67
N ARG A 231 -5.45 -22.95 -16.76
CA ARG A 231 -4.37 -23.93 -16.88
C ARG A 231 -4.74 -24.97 -17.95
N PRO A 232 -3.91 -25.18 -18.99
CA PRO A 232 -4.16 -26.25 -19.96
C PRO A 232 -4.08 -27.61 -19.24
N ALA A 233 -5.06 -28.47 -19.51
CA ALA A 233 -5.05 -29.83 -19.02
C ALA A 233 -3.77 -30.52 -19.50
N GLU A 234 -2.97 -31.04 -18.59
CA GLU A 234 -1.82 -31.88 -18.91
C GLU A 234 -2.33 -33.13 -19.61
N SER A 235 -2.08 -33.23 -20.91
CA SER A 235 -2.34 -34.41 -21.68
C SER A 235 -1.42 -35.54 -21.21
N GLY A 236 -1.99 -36.48 -20.46
CA GLY A 236 -1.31 -37.73 -20.10
C GLY A 236 -0.98 -38.54 -21.36
N GLY A 237 0.27 -38.41 -21.84
CA GLY A 237 0.82 -39.23 -22.88
C GLY A 237 1.09 -40.65 -22.35
N ALA A 238 0.29 -41.61 -22.78
CA ALA A 238 0.55 -43.03 -22.61
C ALA A 238 1.80 -43.45 -23.41
N VAL A 239 2.80 -44.01 -22.75
CA VAL A 239 3.97 -44.62 -23.39
C VAL A 239 3.56 -46.01 -23.90
N PRO A 240 3.74 -46.36 -25.20
CA PRO A 240 3.55 -47.70 -25.66
C PRO A 240 4.75 -48.57 -25.31
N VAL A 241 4.49 -49.68 -24.65
CA VAL A 241 5.47 -50.76 -24.42
C VAL A 241 5.54 -51.61 -25.72
N HIS A 242 6.72 -51.65 -26.35
CA HIS A 242 7.03 -52.65 -27.39
C HIS A 242 7.86 -53.76 -26.79
N HIS A 243 7.41 -55.01 -27.11
CA HIS A 243 8.07 -56.28 -26.86
C HIS A 243 9.42 -56.37 -27.59
#